data_841dda083d6ea0ca9a6292531fa80648
#
_entry.id   841dda083d6ea0ca9a6292531fa80648
#
_cell.length_a   1.000
_cell.length_b   1.000
_cell.length_c   1.000
_cell.angle_alpha   90.00
_cell.angle_beta   90.00
_cell.angle_gamma   90.00
#
_symmetry.space_group_name_H-M   'P 1'
#
loop_
_entity.id
_entity.type
_entity.pdbx_description
1 polymer ?
#
loop_
_entity_poly.entity_id
_entity_poly.type
_entity_poly.pdbx_seq_one_letter_code
_entity_poly.pdbx_strand_id
1 'polypeptide(L)'
;RTAQKNYHGKNKRGFIYADTDSIHCDLLPEELVDVPIHDKNFCHWKLESYWDKAIFTRQKTYIEHVTHEDGEPIEKPYYNIKCAGMPQRCKELFELSMKPDEEIDMDSLTDEQKEFVKVKRTLKDFKIGLCVPGKLIPKRIRGGTLLVETTYEMR
;
A
#
# COMPACT_ATOMS: atom_id res chain seq x y z
N ARG A 1 7.37 2.84 22.97
CA ARG A 1 7.84 4.13 23.55
C ARG A 1 8.07 5.19 22.47
N THR A 2 8.78 4.88 21.38
CA THR A 2 9.07 5.85 20.29
C THR A 2 7.79 6.42 19.68
N ALA A 3 6.83 5.57 19.33
CA ALA A 3 5.54 5.97 18.79
C ALA A 3 4.79 6.92 19.75
N GLN A 4 4.79 6.62 21.04
CA GLN A 4 4.11 7.42 22.05
C GLN A 4 4.71 8.82 22.19
N LYS A 5 6.05 8.95 22.11
CA LYS A 5 6.73 10.25 22.18
C LYS A 5 6.42 11.16 20.99
N ASN A 6 6.11 10.56 19.84
CA ASN A 6 5.79 11.26 18.61
C ASN A 6 4.28 11.39 18.34
N TYR A 7 3.44 10.93 19.27
CA TYR A 7 1.99 11.06 19.17
C TYR A 7 1.52 12.35 19.83
N HIS A 8 0.98 13.27 19.07
CA HIS A 8 0.57 14.59 19.53
C HIS A 8 -0.95 14.74 19.69
N GLY A 9 -1.70 13.67 19.45
CA GLY A 9 -3.15 13.66 19.57
C GLY A 9 -3.89 13.36 18.27
N LYS A 10 -5.17 13.03 18.39
CA LYS A 10 -6.03 12.75 17.26
C LYS A 10 -6.13 13.98 16.32
N ASN A 11 -5.99 13.76 15.01
CA ASN A 11 -6.04 14.79 13.97
C ASN A 11 -4.91 15.85 14.06
N LYS A 12 -3.81 15.53 14.75
CA LYS A 12 -2.59 16.36 14.76
C LYS A 12 -1.47 15.65 14.03
N ARG A 13 -0.54 16.41 13.46
CA ARG A 13 0.69 15.87 12.91
C ARG A 13 1.43 15.05 13.98
N GLY A 14 2.02 13.96 13.58
CA GLY A 14 2.74 13.08 14.48
C GLY A 14 2.73 11.63 14.04
N PHE A 15 2.87 10.75 15.01
CA PHE A 15 2.77 9.30 14.79
C PHE A 15 1.39 8.91 14.28
N ILE A 16 1.36 8.07 13.23
CA ILE A 16 0.14 7.58 12.61
C ILE A 16 0.00 6.06 12.80
N TYR A 17 1.04 5.30 12.45
CA TYR A 17 0.98 3.84 12.42
C TYR A 17 2.34 3.22 12.74
N ALA A 18 2.33 2.05 13.35
CA ALA A 18 3.52 1.24 13.57
C ALA A 18 3.20 -0.25 13.39
N ASP A 19 4.16 -1.00 12.86
CA ASP A 19 4.11 -2.45 12.77
C ASP A 19 5.50 -3.03 13.07
N THR A 20 5.60 -3.78 14.17
CA THR A 20 6.80 -4.49 14.64
C THR A 20 8.04 -3.59 14.75
N ASP A 21 8.68 -3.26 13.65
CA ASP A 21 9.96 -2.53 13.54
C ASP A 21 9.89 -1.30 12.63
N SER A 22 8.70 -0.90 12.21
CA SER A 22 8.48 0.27 11.37
C SER A 22 7.54 1.28 12.03
N ILE A 23 7.74 2.57 11.71
CA ILE A 23 6.85 3.65 12.10
C ILE A 23 6.51 4.51 10.89
N HIS A 24 5.26 4.93 10.80
CA HIS A 24 4.75 5.86 9.80
C HIS A 24 4.24 7.12 10.51
N CYS A 25 4.68 8.27 10.05
CA CYS A 25 4.32 9.57 10.63
C CYS A 25 4.30 10.64 9.55
N ASP A 26 3.63 11.73 9.82
CA ASP A 26 3.61 12.92 8.97
C ASP A 26 4.52 14.03 9.50
N LEU A 27 5.64 13.61 10.12
CA LEU A 27 6.71 14.47 10.60
C LEU A 27 7.95 14.33 9.71
N LEU A 28 8.69 15.42 9.57
CA LEU A 28 10.02 15.36 8.96
C LEU A 28 11.01 14.64 9.91
N PRO A 29 12.09 14.05 9.37
CA PRO A 29 13.08 13.34 10.20
C PRO A 29 13.60 14.14 11.38
N GLU A 30 13.85 15.44 11.19
CA GLU A 30 14.33 16.36 12.22
C GLU A 30 13.29 16.71 13.30
N GLU A 31 12.02 16.50 13.04
CA GLU A 31 10.92 16.72 14.00
C GLU A 31 10.70 15.51 14.92
N LEU A 32 11.29 14.35 14.59
CA LEU A 32 11.09 13.12 15.35
C LEU A 32 11.88 13.11 16.66
N VAL A 33 11.21 12.73 17.74
CA VAL A 33 11.79 12.62 19.09
C VAL A 33 12.29 11.20 19.34
N ASP A 34 13.54 11.06 19.78
CA ASP A 34 14.20 9.77 20.07
C ASP A 34 14.18 8.77 18.88
N VAL A 35 14.32 9.28 17.68
CA VAL A 35 14.44 8.49 16.46
C VAL A 35 15.77 8.83 15.78
N PRO A 36 16.90 8.31 16.26
CA PRO A 36 18.18 8.54 15.63
C PRO A 36 18.19 7.82 14.27
N ILE A 37 18.31 8.57 13.19
CA ILE A 37 18.29 8.05 11.82
C ILE A 37 19.70 7.95 11.28
N HIS A 38 20.08 6.76 10.81
CA HIS A 38 21.35 6.51 10.12
C HIS A 38 21.27 5.22 9.32
N ASP A 39 21.77 5.22 8.11
CA ASP A 39 21.61 4.08 7.18
C ASP A 39 22.36 2.81 7.60
N LYS A 40 23.47 2.94 8.34
CA LYS A 40 24.38 1.83 8.64
C LYS A 40 24.66 1.60 10.12
N ASN A 41 24.36 2.56 10.99
CA ASN A 41 24.67 2.42 12.41
C ASN A 41 23.71 1.46 13.10
N PHE A 42 24.27 0.59 13.92
CA PHE A 42 23.49 -0.31 14.76
C PHE A 42 22.60 0.47 15.76
N CYS A 43 21.42 -0.04 16.04
CA CYS A 43 20.42 0.62 16.91
C CYS A 43 19.94 2.01 16.42
N HIS A 44 20.11 2.32 15.15
CA HIS A 44 19.53 3.49 14.50
C HIS A 44 18.36 3.08 13.62
N TRP A 45 17.47 4.05 13.41
CA TRP A 45 16.37 3.91 12.44
C TRP A 45 16.88 4.22 11.04
N LYS A 46 16.36 3.51 10.05
CA LYS A 46 16.58 3.83 8.65
C LYS A 46 15.37 4.58 8.11
N LEU A 47 15.62 5.68 7.39
CA LEU A 47 14.58 6.34 6.61
C LEU A 47 14.39 5.55 5.30
N GLU A 48 13.24 4.93 5.13
CA GLU A 48 12.95 4.11 3.94
C GLU A 48 12.33 4.93 2.82
N SER A 49 11.29 5.70 3.13
CA SER A 49 10.54 6.42 2.09
C SER A 49 9.84 7.65 2.64
N TYR A 50 9.51 8.57 1.74
CA TYR A 50 8.52 9.63 1.96
C TYR A 50 7.29 9.39 1.10
N TRP A 51 6.15 9.77 1.63
CA TRP A 51 4.88 9.78 0.92
C TRP A 51 4.20 11.14 1.06
N ASP A 52 3.46 11.57 0.04
CA ASP A 52 2.69 12.82 0.06
C ASP A 52 1.22 12.59 0.40
N LYS A 53 0.71 11.40 0.14
CA LYS A 53 -0.66 10.99 0.44
C LYS A 53 -0.67 9.56 0.95
N ALA A 54 -1.49 9.30 1.97
CA ALA A 54 -1.66 7.96 2.49
C ALA A 54 -3.03 7.78 3.14
N ILE A 55 -3.51 6.53 3.18
CA ILE A 55 -4.68 6.13 3.94
C ILE A 55 -4.33 4.90 4.75
N PHE A 56 -4.51 4.98 6.05
CA PHE A 56 -4.35 3.88 7.01
C PHE A 56 -5.74 3.47 7.50
N THR A 57 -6.19 2.27 7.18
CA THR A 57 -7.55 1.82 7.52
C THR A 57 -7.58 0.98 8.79
N ARG A 58 -6.67 0.03 8.90
CA ARG A 58 -6.55 -0.88 10.05
C ARG A 58 -5.15 -1.47 10.10
N GLN A 59 -4.87 -2.28 11.11
CA GLN A 59 -3.60 -2.99 11.23
C GLN A 59 -3.26 -3.76 9.95
N LYS A 60 -2.03 -3.64 9.49
CA LYS A 60 -1.50 -4.25 8.26
C LYS A 60 -2.28 -3.92 6.98
N THR A 61 -2.99 -2.78 6.99
CA THR A 61 -3.81 -2.36 5.84
C THR A 61 -3.72 -0.86 5.65
N TYR A 62 -2.93 -0.45 4.64
CA TYR A 62 -2.73 0.94 4.26
C TYR A 62 -2.30 1.07 2.80
N ILE A 63 -2.43 2.27 2.28
CA ILE A 63 -1.90 2.68 0.97
C ILE A 63 -1.16 4.00 1.11
N GLU A 64 0.01 4.09 0.52
CA GLU A 64 0.88 5.27 0.50
C GLU A 64 1.26 5.61 -0.93
N HIS A 65 1.21 6.88 -1.29
CA HIS A 65 1.80 7.38 -2.53
C HIS A 65 3.24 7.79 -2.26
N VAL A 66 4.17 6.91 -2.60
CA VAL A 66 5.60 7.08 -2.32
C VAL A 66 6.25 7.97 -3.37
N THR A 67 6.91 9.04 -2.93
CA THR A 67 7.58 10.02 -3.77
C THR A 67 9.10 10.01 -3.66
N HIS A 68 9.63 9.51 -2.53
CA HIS A 68 11.07 9.41 -2.27
C HIS A 68 11.40 8.07 -1.65
N GLU A 69 12.56 7.53 -2.01
CA GLU A 69 13.17 6.35 -1.38
C GLU A 69 14.59 6.69 -0.93
N ASP A 70 14.99 6.16 0.24
CA ASP A 70 16.31 6.42 0.84
C ASP A 70 16.70 7.92 0.90
N GLY A 71 15.70 8.80 1.05
CA GLY A 71 15.88 10.25 1.10
C GLY A 71 15.98 10.96 -0.25
N GLU A 72 15.97 10.22 -1.37
CA GLU A 72 16.09 10.76 -2.73
C GLU A 72 14.75 10.68 -3.48
N PRO A 73 14.41 11.70 -4.30
CA PRO A 73 13.21 11.66 -5.12
C PRO A 73 13.30 10.57 -6.19
N ILE A 74 12.20 9.86 -6.40
CA ILE A 74 12.11 8.82 -7.45
C ILE A 74 11.47 9.39 -8.72
N GLU A 75 11.94 8.96 -9.89
CA GLU A 75 11.42 9.45 -11.17
C GLU A 75 9.94 9.13 -11.38
N LYS A 76 9.51 7.96 -10.92
CA LYS A 76 8.12 7.49 -11.06
C LYS A 76 7.55 7.17 -9.69
N PRO A 77 6.86 8.11 -9.05
CA PRO A 77 6.11 7.84 -7.82
C PRO A 77 5.17 6.65 -7.99
N TYR A 78 5.05 5.84 -6.98
CA TYR A 78 4.21 4.65 -7.00
C TYR A 78 3.36 4.54 -5.74
N TYR A 79 2.35 3.67 -5.79
CA TYR A 79 1.52 3.36 -4.64
C TYR A 79 2.03 2.10 -3.94
N ASN A 80 2.40 2.24 -2.67
CA ASN A 80 2.72 1.12 -1.81
C ASN A 80 1.44 0.65 -1.10
N ILE A 81 0.96 -0.53 -1.47
CA ILE A 81 -0.27 -1.10 -0.92
C ILE A 81 0.09 -2.25 0.02
N LYS A 82 -0.22 -2.07 1.29
CA LYS A 82 -0.15 -3.13 2.31
C LYS A 82 -1.56 -3.51 2.69
N CYS A 83 -1.93 -4.75 2.45
CA CYS A 83 -3.24 -5.26 2.84
C CYS A 83 -3.13 -6.76 3.12
N ALA A 84 -3.27 -7.13 4.38
CA ALA A 84 -3.19 -8.53 4.78
C ALA A 84 -4.27 -9.36 4.08
N GLY A 85 -3.84 -10.41 3.38
CA GLY A 85 -4.72 -11.30 2.63
C GLY A 85 -5.03 -10.85 1.21
N MET A 86 -4.67 -9.65 0.80
CA MET A 86 -4.84 -9.19 -0.58
C MET A 86 -3.73 -9.74 -1.47
N PRO A 87 -4.05 -10.50 -2.53
CA PRO A 87 -3.05 -10.99 -3.47
C PRO A 87 -2.32 -9.85 -4.20
N GLN A 88 -1.07 -10.09 -4.57
CA GLN A 88 -0.25 -9.10 -5.29
C GLN A 88 -0.93 -8.63 -6.59
N ARG A 89 -1.54 -9.54 -7.33
CA ARG A 89 -2.27 -9.19 -8.57
C ARG A 89 -3.41 -8.21 -8.32
N CYS A 90 -4.14 -8.38 -7.21
CA CYS A 90 -5.20 -7.44 -6.83
C CYS A 90 -4.65 -6.05 -6.50
N LYS A 91 -3.50 -5.96 -5.83
CA LYS A 91 -2.82 -4.69 -5.55
C LYS A 91 -2.42 -3.98 -6.84
N GLU A 92 -1.83 -4.70 -7.79
CA GLU A 92 -1.43 -4.19 -9.09
C GLU A 92 -2.63 -3.66 -9.88
N LEU A 93 -3.74 -4.39 -9.90
CA LEU A 93 -4.97 -3.97 -10.58
C LEU A 93 -5.59 -2.73 -9.94
N PHE A 94 -5.57 -2.63 -8.61
CA PHE A 94 -6.02 -1.43 -7.93
C PHE A 94 -5.15 -0.21 -8.28
N GLU A 95 -3.83 -0.38 -8.29
CA GLU A 95 -2.90 0.68 -8.71
C GLU A 95 -3.15 1.10 -10.16
N LEU A 96 -3.33 0.15 -11.07
CA LEU A 96 -3.67 0.44 -12.48
C LEU A 96 -4.98 1.22 -12.61
N SER A 97 -5.98 0.95 -11.78
CA SER A 97 -7.25 1.69 -11.79
C SER A 97 -7.11 3.16 -11.40
N MET A 98 -5.99 3.55 -10.80
CA MET A 98 -5.66 4.94 -10.45
C MET A 98 -4.83 5.65 -11.53
N LYS A 99 -4.33 4.92 -12.53
CA LYS A 99 -3.50 5.47 -13.62
C LYS A 99 -4.35 5.90 -14.81
N PRO A 100 -3.88 6.84 -15.64
CA PRO A 100 -4.53 7.15 -16.91
C PRO A 100 -4.47 5.96 -17.88
N ASP A 101 -5.43 5.89 -18.79
CA ASP A 101 -5.56 4.75 -19.72
C ASP A 101 -4.33 4.55 -20.62
N GLU A 102 -3.61 5.63 -20.96
CA GLU A 102 -2.40 5.59 -21.78
C GLU A 102 -1.26 4.80 -21.10
N GLU A 103 -1.27 4.71 -19.78
CA GLU A 103 -0.25 3.98 -19.00
C GLU A 103 -0.63 2.52 -18.74
N ILE A 104 -1.80 2.08 -19.19
CA ILE A 104 -2.32 0.73 -18.93
C ILE A 104 -2.18 -0.15 -20.18
N ASP A 105 -1.47 -1.27 -20.04
CA ASP A 105 -1.46 -2.32 -21.05
C ASP A 105 -2.72 -3.18 -20.95
N MET A 106 -3.77 -2.76 -21.68
CA MET A 106 -5.07 -3.44 -21.68
C MET A 106 -5.01 -4.86 -22.25
N ASP A 107 -4.06 -5.15 -23.14
CA ASP A 107 -3.96 -6.48 -23.79
C ASP A 107 -3.49 -7.56 -22.81
N SER A 108 -2.79 -7.18 -21.75
CA SER A 108 -2.34 -8.09 -20.68
C SER A 108 -3.43 -8.47 -19.68
N LEU A 109 -4.61 -7.85 -19.77
CA LEU A 109 -5.68 -7.99 -18.79
C LEU A 109 -6.78 -8.94 -19.31
N THR A 110 -7.40 -9.69 -18.38
CA THR A 110 -8.64 -10.43 -18.66
C THR A 110 -9.82 -9.46 -18.80
N ASP A 111 -10.96 -9.92 -19.35
CA ASP A 111 -12.14 -9.06 -19.53
C ASP A 111 -12.65 -8.48 -18.20
N GLU A 112 -12.68 -9.28 -17.13
CA GLU A 112 -13.06 -8.81 -15.79
C GLU A 112 -12.08 -7.76 -15.25
N GLN A 113 -10.78 -7.96 -15.46
CA GLN A 113 -9.75 -7.02 -15.07
C GLN A 113 -9.84 -5.71 -15.86
N LYS A 114 -10.12 -5.77 -17.15
CA LYS A 114 -10.38 -4.59 -17.99
C LYS A 114 -11.57 -3.77 -17.49
N GLU A 115 -12.66 -4.43 -17.17
CA GLU A 115 -13.84 -3.78 -16.59
C GLU A 115 -13.50 -3.08 -15.27
N PHE A 116 -12.71 -3.72 -14.42
CA PHE A 116 -12.27 -3.14 -13.14
C PHE A 116 -11.43 -1.88 -13.34
N VAL A 117 -10.41 -1.91 -14.23
CA VAL A 117 -9.50 -0.76 -14.43
C VAL A 117 -10.10 0.39 -15.23
N LYS A 118 -11.18 0.16 -16.00
CA LYS A 118 -11.92 1.23 -16.69
C LYS A 118 -12.56 2.22 -15.72
N VAL A 119 -12.95 1.76 -14.54
CA VAL A 119 -13.48 2.63 -13.49
C VAL A 119 -12.31 3.29 -12.77
N LYS A 120 -12.13 4.59 -12.95
CA LYS A 120 -11.04 5.33 -12.29
C LYS A 120 -11.30 5.48 -10.81
N ARG A 121 -10.29 5.10 -10.03
CA ARG A 121 -10.31 5.11 -8.56
C ARG A 121 -9.32 6.11 -8.00
N THR A 122 -9.54 6.47 -6.76
CA THR A 122 -8.63 7.32 -5.98
C THR A 122 -8.22 6.59 -4.70
N LEU A 123 -7.30 7.17 -3.94
CA LEU A 123 -6.92 6.64 -2.63
C LEU A 123 -8.14 6.41 -1.71
N LYS A 124 -9.17 7.25 -1.82
CA LYS A 124 -10.38 7.14 -1.00
C LYS A 124 -11.19 5.86 -1.25
N ASP A 125 -10.98 5.22 -2.39
CA ASP A 125 -11.64 3.95 -2.73
C ASP A 125 -10.96 2.76 -2.04
N PHE A 126 -9.78 2.96 -1.45
CA PHE A 126 -9.10 1.98 -0.61
C PHE A 126 -9.75 1.93 0.77
N LYS A 127 -10.84 1.18 0.88
CA LYS A 127 -11.69 1.08 2.07
C LYS A 127 -12.35 -0.30 2.16
N ILE A 128 -12.91 -0.60 3.33
CA ILE A 128 -13.69 -1.82 3.54
C ILE A 128 -14.83 -1.91 2.52
N GLY A 129 -15.00 -3.09 1.94
CA GLY A 129 -15.95 -3.34 0.85
C GLY A 129 -15.37 -3.21 -0.55
N LEU A 130 -14.08 -2.80 -0.68
CA LEU A 130 -13.40 -2.80 -1.97
C LEU A 130 -13.30 -4.23 -2.51
N CYS A 131 -13.80 -4.44 -3.74
CA CYS A 131 -13.74 -5.69 -4.46
C CYS A 131 -12.79 -5.57 -5.64
N VAL A 132 -11.79 -6.46 -5.72
CA VAL A 132 -10.77 -6.46 -6.79
C VAL A 132 -10.68 -7.86 -7.38
N PRO A 133 -10.82 -8.03 -8.73
CA PRO A 133 -10.60 -9.32 -9.38
C PRO A 133 -9.12 -9.72 -9.33
N GLY A 134 -8.80 -10.96 -9.70
CA GLY A 134 -7.42 -11.44 -9.76
C GLY A 134 -7.00 -12.32 -8.58
N LYS A 135 -7.90 -12.62 -7.65
CA LYS A 135 -7.65 -13.60 -6.60
C LYS A 135 -7.78 -15.02 -7.17
N LEU A 136 -6.74 -15.83 -7.05
CA LEU A 136 -6.76 -17.22 -7.47
C LEU A 136 -7.07 -18.12 -6.28
N ILE A 137 -8.04 -19.01 -6.45
CA ILE A 137 -8.39 -20.06 -5.49
C ILE A 137 -8.20 -21.45 -6.10
N PRO A 138 -7.70 -22.44 -5.34
CA PRO A 138 -7.60 -23.80 -5.79
C PRO A 138 -8.98 -24.47 -5.81
N LYS A 139 -9.34 -25.06 -6.94
CA LYS A 139 -10.52 -25.92 -7.09
C LYS A 139 -10.08 -27.33 -7.41
N ARG A 140 -10.45 -28.29 -6.59
CA ARG A 140 -10.17 -29.71 -6.89
C ARG A 140 -11.04 -30.18 -8.05
N ILE A 141 -10.38 -30.79 -9.01
CA ILE A 141 -10.99 -31.43 -10.18
C ILE A 141 -10.48 -32.87 -10.29
N ARG A 142 -11.13 -33.67 -11.11
CA ARG A 142 -10.65 -35.02 -11.41
C ARG A 142 -9.28 -34.96 -12.09
N GLY A 143 -8.26 -35.54 -11.45
CA GLY A 143 -6.89 -35.54 -11.95
C GLY A 143 -5.98 -34.45 -11.45
N GLY A 144 -6.45 -33.57 -10.53
CA GLY A 144 -5.59 -32.54 -9.95
C GLY A 144 -6.30 -31.36 -9.34
N THR A 145 -5.63 -30.21 -9.38
CA THR A 145 -6.14 -28.93 -8.86
C THR A 145 -6.09 -27.88 -9.96
N LEU A 146 -7.19 -27.19 -10.18
CA LEU A 146 -7.30 -26.04 -11.07
C LEU A 146 -7.31 -24.76 -10.24
N LEU A 147 -6.56 -23.73 -10.67
CA LEU A 147 -6.64 -22.39 -10.11
C LEU A 147 -7.74 -21.61 -10.84
N VAL A 148 -8.70 -21.12 -10.08
CA VAL A 148 -9.85 -20.35 -10.60
C VAL A 148 -9.75 -18.93 -10.13
N GLU A 149 -9.91 -17.97 -11.04
CA GLU A 149 -9.96 -16.54 -10.69
C GLU A 149 -11.27 -16.18 -9.99
N THR A 150 -11.17 -15.43 -8.93
CA THR A 150 -12.29 -14.89 -8.19
C THR A 150 -11.98 -13.45 -7.75
N THR A 151 -12.90 -12.83 -7.04
CA THR A 151 -12.78 -11.46 -6.55
C THR A 151 -12.33 -11.46 -5.09
N TYR A 152 -11.31 -10.64 -4.80
CA TYR A 152 -10.93 -10.31 -3.42
C TYR A 152 -11.84 -9.21 -2.89
N GLU A 153 -12.34 -9.36 -1.67
CA GLU A 153 -13.11 -8.36 -0.95
C GLU A 153 -12.34 -7.91 0.29
N MET A 154 -12.13 -6.60 0.43
CA MET A 154 -11.51 -6.01 1.62
C MET A 154 -12.51 -6.00 2.77
N ARG A 155 -12.17 -6.68 3.85
CA ARG A 155 -12.98 -6.79 5.07
C ARG A 155 -12.33 -6.10 6.26
#